data_c06088c749f6c0e22376b114ec2f5cc8
#
_entry.id   c06088c749f6c0e22376b114ec2f5cc8
#
_cell.length_a   1.000
_cell.length_b   1.000
_cell.length_c   1.000
_cell.angle_alpha   90.00
_cell.angle_beta   90.00
_cell.angle_gamma   90.00
#
_symmetry.space_group_name_H-M   'P 1'
#
loop_
_entity.id
_entity.type
_entity.pdbx_description
1 polymer ?
#
loop_
_entity_poly.entity_id
_entity_poly.type
_entity_poly.pdbx_seq_one_letter_code
_entity_poly.pdbx_strand_id
1 'polypeptide(L)'
;TEKFSMEYEYGYVYGGLFVVGYCHFIHAYYEQHHLDQVLFLARDGDILRRVYQKLYPDDRTVYVYWSRKAATKLMADEDKHDFFRRFIYHKVNQKVSIGDALRSMELEKLIPELSAWTEIWTAWEKKNGIKEKQKFIDLQENDEITDKNAYLLRRFIEAKWDEVTACYKEQQLAAETYYREILQGCKYVAAVDIGWAGSGAIALSHLVNR
;
A
#
# COMPACT_ATOMS: atom_id res chain seq x y z
N THR A 1 30.80 -1.75 35.86
CA THR A 1 29.66 -2.26 35.07
C THR A 1 29.00 -1.06 34.40
N GLU A 2 29.06 -1.00 33.07
CA GLU A 2 28.28 -0.03 32.31
C GLU A 2 26.80 -0.17 32.67
N LYS A 3 26.15 0.89 33.08
CA LYS A 3 24.70 0.94 33.27
C LYS A 3 24.11 1.33 31.95
N PHE A 4 23.37 0.41 31.34
CA PHE A 4 22.56 0.71 30.16
C PHE A 4 21.33 1.54 30.54
N SER A 5 20.76 2.27 29.56
CA SER A 5 19.48 2.97 29.80
C SER A 5 18.34 1.98 29.95
N MET A 6 17.27 2.39 30.61
CA MET A 6 16.07 1.55 30.79
C MET A 6 15.47 1.15 29.42
N GLU A 7 15.51 2.04 28.43
CA GLU A 7 15.04 1.77 27.07
C GLU A 7 15.90 0.70 26.38
N TYR A 8 17.22 0.72 26.60
CA TYR A 8 18.13 -0.29 26.08
C TYR A 8 17.84 -1.66 26.71
N GLU A 9 17.71 -1.71 28.04
CA GLU A 9 17.41 -2.97 28.76
C GLU A 9 16.06 -3.54 28.34
N TYR A 10 15.03 -2.67 28.22
CA TYR A 10 13.71 -3.08 27.75
C TYR A 10 13.75 -3.60 26.29
N GLY A 11 14.42 -2.86 25.40
CA GLY A 11 14.60 -3.27 24.00
C GLY A 11 15.38 -4.59 23.88
N TYR A 12 16.41 -4.79 24.69
CA TYR A 12 17.19 -6.02 24.70
C TYR A 12 16.37 -7.23 25.17
N VAL A 13 15.65 -7.09 26.29
CA VAL A 13 14.90 -8.21 26.88
C VAL A 13 13.67 -8.55 26.04
N TYR A 14 12.84 -7.58 25.72
CA TYR A 14 11.55 -7.84 25.04
C TYR A 14 11.67 -7.78 23.51
N GLY A 15 12.33 -6.76 22.99
CA GLY A 15 12.52 -6.62 21.55
C GLY A 15 13.45 -7.69 20.98
N GLY A 16 14.55 -7.96 21.66
CA GLY A 16 15.50 -9.01 21.27
C GLY A 16 14.85 -10.40 21.28
N LEU A 17 14.12 -10.72 22.34
CA LEU A 17 13.41 -12.00 22.45
C LEU A 17 12.38 -12.18 21.31
N PHE A 18 11.60 -11.13 21.03
CA PHE A 18 10.63 -11.13 19.93
C PHE A 18 11.31 -11.35 18.58
N VAL A 19 12.36 -10.57 18.28
CA VAL A 19 13.07 -10.63 16.99
C VAL A 19 13.73 -12.01 16.80
N VAL A 20 14.41 -12.52 17.81
CA VAL A 20 15.05 -13.86 17.75
C VAL A 20 14.00 -14.95 17.57
N GLY A 21 12.92 -14.92 18.36
CA GLY A 21 11.81 -15.88 18.22
C GLY A 21 11.17 -15.85 16.84
N TYR A 22 10.99 -14.65 16.28
CA TYR A 22 10.45 -14.51 14.92
C TYR A 22 11.44 -15.01 13.85
N CYS A 23 12.74 -14.78 14.02
CA CYS A 23 13.75 -15.35 13.12
C CYS A 23 13.74 -16.89 13.14
N HIS A 24 13.60 -17.51 14.33
CA HIS A 24 13.45 -18.97 14.43
C HIS A 24 12.19 -19.48 13.73
N PHE A 25 11.07 -18.78 13.89
CA PHE A 25 9.84 -19.11 13.18
C PHE A 25 10.01 -19.03 11.65
N ILE A 26 10.65 -17.97 11.15
CA ILE A 26 10.91 -17.79 9.70
C ILE A 26 11.80 -18.94 9.19
N HIS A 27 12.85 -19.30 9.92
CA HIS A 27 13.74 -20.41 9.52
C HIS A 27 13.00 -21.76 9.53
N ALA A 28 12.23 -22.06 10.56
CA ALA A 28 11.43 -23.28 10.58
C ALA A 28 10.46 -23.35 9.38
N TYR A 29 9.87 -22.22 9.01
CA TYR A 29 9.02 -22.12 7.83
C TYR A 29 9.82 -22.30 6.53
N TYR A 30 11.04 -21.71 6.45
CA TYR A 30 11.96 -21.85 5.33
C TYR A 30 12.27 -23.33 5.06
N GLU A 31 12.70 -24.05 6.08
CA GLU A 31 13.01 -25.48 6.00
C GLU A 31 11.76 -26.33 5.66
N GLN A 32 10.66 -26.11 6.36
CA GLN A 32 9.44 -26.89 6.18
C GLN A 32 8.85 -26.76 4.76
N HIS A 33 8.95 -25.59 4.17
CA HIS A 33 8.37 -25.30 2.85
C HIS A 33 9.39 -25.31 1.72
N HIS A 34 10.64 -25.66 2.01
CA HIS A 34 11.74 -25.70 1.03
C HIS A 34 11.83 -24.42 0.20
N LEU A 35 11.86 -23.26 0.92
CA LEU A 35 11.89 -21.97 0.25
C LEU A 35 13.22 -21.75 -0.47
N ASP A 36 13.16 -21.16 -1.65
CA ASP A 36 14.35 -20.74 -2.39
C ASP A 36 14.92 -19.42 -1.86
N GLN A 37 14.05 -18.56 -1.29
CA GLN A 37 14.44 -17.24 -0.81
C GLN A 37 13.41 -16.62 0.13
N VAL A 38 13.88 -15.80 1.09
CA VAL A 38 13.04 -14.97 1.96
C VAL A 38 13.23 -13.51 1.61
N LEU A 39 12.11 -12.81 1.34
CA LEU A 39 12.06 -11.38 1.08
C LEU A 39 11.74 -10.63 2.37
N PHE A 40 12.65 -9.81 2.85
CA PHE A 40 12.41 -8.95 4.01
C PHE A 40 11.95 -7.58 3.53
N LEU A 41 10.68 -7.24 3.80
CA LEU A 41 10.06 -6.02 3.29
C LEU A 41 10.54 -4.78 4.07
N ALA A 42 10.81 -3.70 3.35
CA ALA A 42 11.17 -2.40 3.92
C ALA A 42 9.99 -1.86 4.79
N ARG A 43 10.25 -1.18 5.89
CA ARG A 43 11.55 -0.83 6.49
C ARG A 43 11.97 -1.80 7.59
N ASP A 44 10.99 -2.36 8.29
CA ASP A 44 11.20 -3.20 9.47
C ASP A 44 11.99 -4.46 9.15
N GLY A 45 11.90 -4.95 7.91
CA GLY A 45 12.65 -6.07 7.40
C GLY A 45 14.17 -5.92 7.43
N ASP A 46 14.72 -4.70 7.47
CA ASP A 46 16.19 -4.51 7.55
C ASP A 46 16.75 -5.09 8.85
N ILE A 47 16.17 -4.70 9.99
CA ILE A 47 16.62 -5.19 11.30
C ILE A 47 16.43 -6.69 11.41
N LEU A 48 15.26 -7.20 11.01
CA LEU A 48 14.96 -8.62 11.04
C LEU A 48 15.95 -9.42 10.19
N ARG A 49 16.21 -8.99 8.96
CA ARG A 49 17.15 -9.66 8.06
C ARG A 49 18.56 -9.70 8.63
N ARG A 50 19.03 -8.59 9.21
CA ARG A 50 20.37 -8.51 9.82
C ARG A 50 20.53 -9.47 10.99
N VAL A 51 19.51 -9.65 11.82
CA VAL A 51 19.51 -10.64 12.89
C VAL A 51 19.40 -12.05 12.33
N TYR A 52 18.47 -12.26 11.39
CA TYR A 52 18.24 -13.53 10.72
C TYR A 52 19.54 -14.09 10.08
N GLN A 53 20.25 -13.28 9.32
CA GLN A 53 21.49 -13.69 8.67
C GLN A 53 22.65 -14.04 9.64
N LYS A 54 22.60 -13.51 10.88
CA LYS A 54 23.55 -13.93 11.92
C LYS A 54 23.21 -15.28 12.51
N LEU A 55 21.94 -15.64 12.57
CA LEU A 55 21.45 -16.91 13.10
C LEU A 55 21.50 -18.02 12.04
N TYR A 56 21.17 -17.66 10.81
CA TYR A 56 21.01 -18.56 9.66
C TYR A 56 21.74 -18.00 8.42
N PRO A 57 23.08 -18.04 8.41
CA PRO A 57 23.87 -17.43 7.33
C PRO A 57 23.72 -18.14 5.97
N ASP A 58 23.32 -19.41 5.97
CA ASP A 58 23.20 -20.22 4.76
C ASP A 58 21.85 -20.02 4.05
N ASP A 59 20.85 -19.46 4.73
CA ASP A 59 19.55 -19.20 4.13
C ASP A 59 19.61 -18.02 3.17
N ARG A 60 19.03 -18.21 1.98
CA ARG A 60 19.01 -17.15 0.97
C ARG A 60 17.97 -16.07 1.32
N THR A 61 18.44 -14.86 1.57
CA THR A 61 17.61 -13.73 1.97
C THR A 61 17.92 -12.48 1.16
N VAL A 62 16.89 -11.65 0.93
CA VAL A 62 17.05 -10.34 0.32
C VAL A 62 16.17 -9.30 1.03
N TYR A 63 16.69 -8.09 1.17
CA TYR A 63 15.89 -6.93 1.59
C TYR A 63 15.29 -6.27 0.37
N VAL A 64 14.00 -6.00 0.38
CA VAL A 64 13.29 -5.47 -0.78
C VAL A 64 12.51 -4.21 -0.45
N TYR A 65 12.48 -3.28 -1.38
CA TYR A 65 11.77 -2.01 -1.25
C TYR A 65 10.28 -2.21 -1.54
N TRP A 66 9.49 -2.21 -0.47
CA TRP A 66 8.04 -2.29 -0.55
C TRP A 66 7.40 -1.40 0.52
N SER A 67 6.32 -0.71 0.21
CA SER A 67 5.61 0.12 1.15
C SER A 67 4.10 0.03 0.95
N ARG A 68 3.32 0.38 1.98
CA ARG A 68 1.86 0.45 1.88
C ARG A 68 1.40 1.39 0.77
N LYS A 69 2.07 2.56 0.62
CA LYS A 69 1.77 3.51 -0.45
C LYS A 69 2.05 2.90 -1.82
N ALA A 70 3.19 2.25 -2.00
CA ALA A 70 3.53 1.55 -3.24
C ALA A 70 2.50 0.45 -3.55
N ALA A 71 2.22 -0.43 -2.58
CA ALA A 71 1.21 -1.47 -2.71
C ALA A 71 -0.13 -0.92 -3.23
N THR A 72 -0.65 0.12 -2.58
CA THR A 72 -1.95 0.70 -2.92
C THR A 72 -1.97 1.34 -4.31
N LYS A 73 -0.88 2.04 -4.73
CA LYS A 73 -0.80 2.64 -6.06
C LYS A 73 -0.62 1.58 -7.15
N LEU A 74 0.33 0.67 -6.95
CA LEU A 74 0.70 -0.31 -7.96
C LEU A 74 -0.39 -1.36 -8.20
N MET A 75 -1.28 -1.54 -7.21
CA MET A 75 -2.43 -2.44 -7.30
C MET A 75 -3.78 -1.71 -7.51
N ALA A 76 -3.75 -0.42 -7.84
CA ALA A 76 -4.97 0.39 -7.97
C ALA A 76 -5.94 -0.15 -9.05
N ASP A 77 -5.42 -0.72 -10.12
CA ASP A 77 -6.19 -1.33 -11.20
C ASP A 77 -6.88 -2.63 -10.78
N GLU A 78 -6.33 -3.39 -9.85
CA GLU A 78 -6.88 -4.65 -9.34
C GLU A 78 -7.68 -4.48 -8.04
N ASP A 79 -7.20 -3.64 -7.11
CA ASP A 79 -7.85 -3.39 -5.82
C ASP A 79 -8.26 -1.92 -5.65
N LYS A 80 -9.23 -1.52 -6.47
CA LYS A 80 -9.84 -0.20 -6.40
C LYS A 80 -10.48 0.10 -5.04
N HIS A 81 -10.99 -0.94 -4.35
CA HIS A 81 -11.58 -0.78 -3.03
C HIS A 81 -10.52 -0.38 -1.99
N ASP A 82 -9.37 -1.09 -1.93
CA ASP A 82 -8.28 -0.75 -1.00
C ASP A 82 -7.68 0.62 -1.31
N PHE A 83 -7.59 0.99 -2.60
CA PHE A 83 -7.16 2.32 -3.03
C PHE A 83 -7.99 3.43 -2.38
N PHE A 84 -9.32 3.40 -2.53
CA PHE A 84 -10.20 4.40 -1.94
C PHE A 84 -10.23 4.34 -0.42
N ARG A 85 -10.22 3.13 0.16
CA ARG A 85 -10.18 2.96 1.61
C ARG A 85 -8.97 3.66 2.21
N ARG A 86 -7.78 3.49 1.65
CA ARG A 86 -6.53 4.04 2.20
C ARG A 86 -6.35 5.53 1.90
N PHE A 87 -6.65 5.95 0.69
CA PHE A 87 -6.36 7.31 0.27
C PHE A 87 -7.47 8.31 0.59
N ILE A 88 -8.69 7.87 0.78
CA ILE A 88 -9.82 8.74 1.10
C ILE A 88 -10.40 8.41 2.47
N TYR A 89 -10.98 7.22 2.63
CA TYR A 89 -11.80 6.94 3.82
C TYR A 89 -11.00 6.91 5.13
N HIS A 90 -9.75 6.47 5.12
CA HIS A 90 -8.88 6.57 6.30
C HIS A 90 -8.44 8.00 6.63
N LYS A 91 -8.72 8.97 5.75
CA LYS A 91 -8.40 10.39 5.98
C LYS A 91 -9.61 11.22 6.39
N VAL A 92 -10.79 10.63 6.37
CA VAL A 92 -12.02 11.30 6.81
C VAL A 92 -11.86 11.76 8.26
N ASN A 93 -12.19 13.03 8.50
CA ASN A 93 -12.10 13.69 9.80
C ASN A 93 -10.69 13.68 10.44
N GLN A 94 -9.63 13.53 9.63
CA GLN A 94 -8.23 13.55 10.07
C GLN A 94 -7.52 14.89 9.78
N LYS A 95 -8.27 15.95 9.46
CA LYS A 95 -7.75 17.28 9.08
C LYS A 95 -6.82 17.24 7.86
N VAL A 96 -7.08 16.34 6.94
CA VAL A 96 -6.36 16.22 5.67
C VAL A 96 -7.17 16.92 4.59
N SER A 97 -6.55 17.81 3.83
CA SER A 97 -7.20 18.47 2.69
C SER A 97 -7.35 17.55 1.48
N ILE A 98 -8.29 17.85 0.60
CA ILE A 98 -8.46 17.15 -0.68
C ILE A 98 -7.17 17.24 -1.51
N GLY A 99 -6.55 18.42 -1.56
CA GLY A 99 -5.29 18.63 -2.26
C GLY A 99 -4.16 17.76 -1.70
N ASP A 100 -4.01 17.69 -0.37
CA ASP A 100 -2.98 16.85 0.25
C ASP A 100 -3.25 15.35 0.02
N ALA A 101 -4.51 14.95 -0.01
CA ALA A 101 -4.87 13.59 -0.37
C ALA A 101 -4.46 13.27 -1.81
N LEU A 102 -4.79 14.12 -2.77
CA LEU A 102 -4.40 13.96 -4.19
C LEU A 102 -2.87 13.95 -4.36
N ARG A 103 -2.14 14.86 -3.70
CA ARG A 103 -0.66 14.84 -3.70
C ARG A 103 -0.11 13.54 -3.10
N SER A 104 -0.73 13.03 -2.03
CA SER A 104 -0.30 11.75 -1.44
C SER A 104 -0.49 10.56 -2.37
N MET A 105 -1.42 10.67 -3.31
CA MET A 105 -1.67 9.71 -4.39
C MET A 105 -0.80 9.96 -5.64
N GLU A 106 -0.04 11.07 -5.67
CA GLU A 106 0.67 11.55 -6.88
C GLU A 106 -0.29 11.90 -8.04
N LEU A 107 -1.43 12.48 -7.68
CA LEU A 107 -2.50 12.89 -8.58
C LEU A 107 -2.72 14.41 -8.57
N GLU A 108 -1.71 15.19 -8.25
CA GLU A 108 -1.77 16.66 -8.17
C GLU A 108 -2.24 17.31 -9.47
N LYS A 109 -2.03 16.66 -10.60
CA LYS A 109 -2.52 17.12 -11.91
C LYS A 109 -4.04 17.20 -12.01
N LEU A 110 -4.78 16.48 -11.14
CA LEU A 110 -6.24 16.51 -11.08
C LEU A 110 -6.79 17.69 -10.25
N ILE A 111 -5.94 18.35 -9.44
CA ILE A 111 -6.37 19.45 -8.56
C ILE A 111 -7.08 20.58 -9.31
N PRO A 112 -6.58 21.07 -10.47
CA PRO A 112 -7.25 22.15 -11.20
C PRO A 112 -8.66 21.79 -11.71
N GLU A 113 -8.98 20.51 -11.79
CA GLU A 113 -10.26 20.02 -12.32
C GLU A 113 -11.35 19.86 -11.24
N LEU A 114 -10.99 19.95 -9.96
CA LEU A 114 -11.92 19.75 -8.83
C LEU A 114 -13.13 20.68 -8.91
N SER A 115 -12.90 21.97 -9.08
CA SER A 115 -13.95 23.01 -9.08
C SER A 115 -14.80 23.06 -10.35
N ALA A 116 -14.37 22.39 -11.42
CA ALA A 116 -15.08 22.34 -12.69
C ALA A 116 -15.83 21.01 -12.91
N TRP A 117 -15.74 20.09 -11.96
CA TRP A 117 -16.31 18.75 -12.14
C TRP A 117 -17.83 18.75 -12.05
N THR A 118 -18.45 18.04 -12.99
CA THR A 118 -19.89 17.80 -12.99
C THR A 118 -20.19 16.31 -12.96
N GLU A 119 -21.11 15.90 -12.10
CA GLU A 119 -21.56 14.52 -12.02
C GLU A 119 -22.84 14.32 -12.84
N ILE A 120 -22.81 13.28 -13.70
CA ILE A 120 -23.97 12.87 -14.48
C ILE A 120 -24.68 11.75 -13.72
N TRP A 121 -25.95 11.98 -13.42
CA TRP A 121 -26.79 11.02 -12.71
C TRP A 121 -27.87 10.47 -13.61
N THR A 122 -28.11 9.19 -13.52
CA THR A 122 -29.31 8.57 -14.11
C THR A 122 -30.41 8.50 -13.03
N ALA A 123 -31.55 9.09 -13.29
CA ALA A 123 -32.71 9.06 -12.39
C ALA A 123 -33.91 8.43 -13.10
N TRP A 124 -34.61 7.53 -12.40
CA TRP A 124 -35.86 6.97 -12.88
C TRP A 124 -37.00 7.96 -12.63
N GLU A 125 -37.67 8.40 -13.69
CA GLU A 125 -38.90 9.20 -13.59
C GLU A 125 -40.11 8.35 -13.98
N LYS A 126 -41.09 8.30 -13.06
CA LYS A 126 -42.29 7.45 -13.18
C LYS A 126 -43.10 7.64 -14.47
N LYS A 127 -42.99 8.82 -15.12
CA LYS A 127 -43.75 9.18 -16.33
C LYS A 127 -42.95 9.03 -17.63
N ASN A 128 -41.63 9.18 -17.60
CA ASN A 128 -40.81 9.37 -18.81
C ASN A 128 -39.61 8.42 -18.93
N GLY A 129 -39.45 7.48 -18.02
CA GLY A 129 -38.33 6.56 -18.01
C GLY A 129 -37.05 7.15 -17.37
N ILE A 130 -35.90 6.64 -17.76
CA ILE A 130 -34.61 7.06 -17.23
C ILE A 130 -34.22 8.40 -17.84
N LYS A 131 -33.92 9.40 -16.99
CA LYS A 131 -33.37 10.68 -17.42
C LYS A 131 -31.98 10.90 -16.83
N GLU A 132 -31.09 11.40 -17.66
CA GLU A 132 -29.79 11.89 -17.18
C GLU A 132 -29.98 13.28 -16.56
N LYS A 133 -29.43 13.45 -15.34
CA LYS A 133 -29.36 14.71 -14.63
C LYS A 133 -27.89 15.06 -14.40
N GLN A 134 -27.52 16.27 -14.69
CA GLN A 134 -26.18 16.79 -14.42
C GLN A 134 -26.20 17.69 -13.19
N LYS A 135 -25.30 17.46 -12.27
CA LYS A 135 -25.10 18.30 -11.10
C LYS A 135 -23.66 18.78 -11.04
N PHE A 136 -23.49 20.08 -10.92
CA PHE A 136 -22.20 20.66 -10.64
C PHE A 136 -21.79 20.34 -9.21
N ILE A 137 -20.56 19.86 -9.04
CA ILE A 137 -19.96 19.52 -7.75
C ILE A 137 -18.75 20.43 -7.57
N ASP A 138 -18.80 21.28 -6.57
CA ASP A 138 -17.73 22.19 -6.21
C ASP A 138 -16.89 21.56 -5.09
N LEU A 139 -15.76 20.97 -5.46
CA LEU A 139 -14.75 20.48 -4.54
C LEU A 139 -13.55 21.41 -4.60
N GLN A 140 -13.11 21.89 -3.44
CA GLN A 140 -11.96 22.77 -3.36
C GLN A 140 -10.72 22.07 -2.83
N GLU A 141 -9.56 22.44 -3.32
CA GLU A 141 -8.27 21.88 -2.90
C GLU A 141 -8.07 21.92 -1.39
N ASN A 142 -8.48 23.04 -0.77
CA ASN A 142 -8.30 23.28 0.68
C ASN A 142 -9.42 22.71 1.56
N ASP A 143 -10.44 22.10 0.98
CA ASP A 143 -11.50 21.46 1.77
C ASP A 143 -10.94 20.27 2.53
N GLU A 144 -11.23 20.18 3.83
CA GLU A 144 -10.94 18.98 4.60
C GLU A 144 -11.82 17.81 4.14
N ILE A 145 -11.25 16.60 4.10
CA ILE A 145 -12.02 15.38 3.81
C ILE A 145 -12.90 15.03 5.00
N THR A 146 -14.20 15.04 4.78
CA THR A 146 -15.24 14.78 5.76
C THR A 146 -16.21 13.71 5.26
N ASP A 147 -17.08 13.21 6.13
CA ASP A 147 -18.16 12.29 5.74
C ASP A 147 -19.08 12.87 4.64
N LYS A 148 -19.16 14.21 4.53
CA LYS A 148 -20.02 14.89 3.56
C LYS A 148 -19.45 14.92 2.14
N ASN A 149 -18.12 14.99 2.00
CA ASN A 149 -17.46 15.18 0.70
C ASN A 149 -16.58 13.99 0.27
N ALA A 150 -16.24 13.05 1.15
CA ALA A 150 -15.44 11.87 0.82
C ALA A 150 -16.03 11.05 -0.35
N TYR A 151 -17.35 10.89 -0.36
CA TYR A 151 -18.04 10.20 -1.45
C TYR A 151 -17.93 10.97 -2.78
N LEU A 152 -18.04 12.30 -2.74
CA LEU A 152 -17.92 13.15 -3.92
C LEU A 152 -16.49 13.12 -4.48
N LEU A 153 -15.48 13.17 -3.60
CA LEU A 153 -14.08 13.02 -3.99
C LEU A 153 -13.83 11.65 -4.64
N ARG A 154 -14.39 10.59 -4.06
CA ARG A 154 -14.31 9.24 -4.66
C ARG A 154 -14.93 9.24 -6.07
N ARG A 155 -16.12 9.81 -6.25
CA ARG A 155 -16.81 9.87 -7.56
C ARG A 155 -16.01 10.67 -8.58
N PHE A 156 -15.39 11.78 -8.17
CA PHE A 156 -14.48 12.54 -9.02
C PHE A 156 -13.30 11.68 -9.51
N ILE A 157 -12.61 11.00 -8.60
CA ILE A 157 -11.48 10.12 -8.96
C ILE A 157 -11.95 8.93 -9.82
N GLU A 158 -13.14 8.37 -9.54
CA GLU A 158 -13.72 7.30 -10.35
C GLU A 158 -14.02 7.74 -11.78
N ALA A 159 -14.47 8.98 -11.98
CA ALA A 159 -14.70 9.55 -13.31
C ALA A 159 -13.40 9.74 -14.10
N LYS A 160 -12.26 9.82 -13.40
CA LYS A 160 -10.91 9.97 -13.96
C LYS A 160 -10.08 8.69 -13.86
N TRP A 161 -10.70 7.54 -13.67
CA TRP A 161 -10.00 6.31 -13.29
C TRP A 161 -8.94 5.87 -14.29
N ASP A 162 -9.18 6.01 -15.57
CA ASP A 162 -8.21 5.67 -16.62
C ASP A 162 -6.96 6.58 -16.56
N GLU A 163 -7.16 7.86 -16.26
CA GLU A 163 -6.06 8.81 -16.04
C GLU A 163 -5.27 8.47 -14.76
N VAL A 164 -5.96 8.03 -13.71
CA VAL A 164 -5.35 7.64 -12.44
C VAL A 164 -4.47 6.40 -12.63
N THR A 165 -5.00 5.36 -13.23
CA THR A 165 -4.24 4.12 -13.46
C THR A 165 -3.08 4.34 -14.42
N ALA A 166 -3.25 5.17 -15.45
CA ALA A 166 -2.17 5.55 -16.37
C ALA A 166 -0.99 6.22 -15.66
N CYS A 167 -1.24 7.01 -14.58
CA CYS A 167 -0.17 7.63 -13.79
C CYS A 167 0.76 6.62 -13.13
N TYR A 168 0.25 5.43 -12.82
CA TYR A 168 1.03 4.41 -12.09
C TYR A 168 1.65 3.37 -13.00
N LYS A 169 1.33 3.39 -14.30
CA LYS A 169 1.75 2.34 -15.24
C LYS A 169 3.25 2.17 -15.35
N GLU A 170 3.98 3.27 -15.42
CA GLU A 170 5.45 3.25 -15.47
C GLU A 170 6.03 2.69 -14.17
N GLN A 171 5.48 3.10 -13.02
CA GLN A 171 5.90 2.59 -11.71
C GLN A 171 5.58 1.09 -11.54
N GLN A 172 4.44 0.63 -12.06
CA GLN A 172 4.10 -0.81 -12.08
C GLN A 172 5.14 -1.59 -12.85
N LEU A 173 5.45 -1.17 -14.09
CA LEU A 173 6.41 -1.85 -14.95
C LEU A 173 7.82 -1.88 -14.34
N ALA A 174 8.24 -0.76 -13.72
CA ALA A 174 9.52 -0.69 -13.00
C ALA A 174 9.56 -1.66 -11.81
N ALA A 175 8.47 -1.72 -11.03
CA ALA A 175 8.36 -2.64 -9.90
C ALA A 175 8.33 -4.11 -10.34
N GLU A 176 7.58 -4.45 -11.38
CA GLU A 176 7.56 -5.78 -11.96
C GLU A 176 8.95 -6.22 -12.44
N THR A 177 9.69 -5.32 -13.09
CA THR A 177 11.07 -5.58 -13.55
C THR A 177 12.00 -5.83 -12.36
N TYR A 178 11.96 -4.94 -11.35
CA TYR A 178 12.75 -5.07 -10.12
C TYR A 178 12.53 -6.41 -9.42
N TYR A 179 11.27 -6.81 -9.24
CA TYR A 179 10.97 -8.07 -8.57
C TYR A 179 11.27 -9.29 -9.44
N ARG A 180 11.10 -9.21 -10.76
CA ARG A 180 11.47 -10.28 -11.67
C ARG A 180 12.97 -10.60 -11.60
N GLU A 181 13.82 -9.58 -11.49
CA GLU A 181 15.25 -9.76 -11.31
C GLU A 181 15.59 -10.43 -9.97
N ILE A 182 14.97 -9.96 -8.88
CA ILE A 182 15.18 -10.50 -7.52
C ILE A 182 14.73 -11.97 -7.43
N LEU A 183 13.63 -12.30 -8.07
CA LEU A 183 13.01 -13.63 -8.01
C LEU A 183 13.52 -14.60 -9.08
N GLN A 184 14.52 -14.19 -9.88
CA GLN A 184 15.04 -15.03 -10.93
C GLN A 184 15.54 -16.38 -10.39
N GLY A 185 14.99 -17.47 -10.93
CA GLY A 185 15.33 -18.84 -10.53
C GLY A 185 14.70 -19.29 -9.21
N CYS A 186 13.87 -18.48 -8.56
CA CYS A 186 13.10 -18.88 -7.36
C CYS A 186 11.72 -19.40 -7.76
N LYS A 187 11.31 -20.48 -7.11
CA LYS A 187 9.98 -21.08 -7.26
C LYS A 187 9.14 -20.87 -6.01
N TYR A 188 9.75 -21.01 -4.84
CA TYR A 188 9.10 -20.86 -3.56
C TYR A 188 9.76 -19.75 -2.75
N VAL A 189 8.99 -18.69 -2.50
CA VAL A 189 9.47 -17.50 -1.77
C VAL A 189 8.48 -17.13 -0.68
N ALA A 190 8.99 -16.63 0.44
CA ALA A 190 8.18 -16.01 1.47
C ALA A 190 8.50 -14.53 1.60
N ALA A 191 7.49 -13.71 1.88
CA ALA A 191 7.65 -12.30 2.22
C ALA A 191 7.45 -12.10 3.73
N VAL A 192 8.40 -11.43 4.36
CA VAL A 192 8.41 -11.13 5.79
C VAL A 192 8.07 -9.66 6.00
N ASP A 193 6.99 -9.41 6.76
CA ASP A 193 6.52 -8.09 7.16
C ASP A 193 6.07 -8.15 8.64
N ILE A 194 6.19 -7.05 9.36
CA ILE A 194 5.66 -6.90 10.74
C ILE A 194 4.20 -6.42 10.71
N GLY A 195 3.63 -6.20 9.53
CA GLY A 195 2.26 -5.71 9.35
C GLY A 195 1.18 -6.70 9.82
N TRP A 196 0.16 -6.18 10.51
CA TRP A 196 -0.90 -7.00 11.15
C TRP A 196 -1.79 -7.77 10.17
N ALA A 197 -1.98 -7.26 8.97
CA ALA A 197 -2.96 -7.80 8.02
C ALA A 197 -2.33 -8.53 6.82
N GLY A 198 -1.00 -8.54 6.69
CA GLY A 198 -0.32 -9.14 5.54
C GLY A 198 -0.66 -8.50 4.18
N SER A 199 -1.44 -7.41 4.16
CA SER A 199 -1.94 -6.80 2.90
C SER A 199 -0.81 -6.33 1.98
N GLY A 200 0.33 -5.92 2.53
CA GLY A 200 1.53 -5.58 1.75
C GLY A 200 2.10 -6.79 1.02
N ALA A 201 2.23 -7.92 1.72
CA ALA A 201 2.73 -9.16 1.13
C ALA A 201 1.76 -9.74 0.08
N ILE A 202 0.43 -9.66 0.34
CA ILE A 202 -0.60 -10.07 -0.62
C ILE A 202 -0.53 -9.23 -1.89
N ALA A 203 -0.45 -7.90 -1.77
CA ALA A 203 -0.33 -6.99 -2.91
C ALA A 203 0.96 -7.27 -3.71
N LEU A 204 2.08 -7.53 -3.03
CA LEU A 204 3.33 -7.94 -3.68
C LEU A 204 3.17 -9.26 -4.43
N SER A 205 2.54 -10.26 -3.82
CA SER A 205 2.25 -11.54 -4.47
C SER A 205 1.45 -11.37 -5.75
N HIS A 206 0.42 -10.51 -5.75
CA HIS A 206 -0.35 -10.21 -6.95
C HIS A 206 0.49 -9.52 -8.01
N LEU A 207 1.34 -8.54 -7.62
CA LEU A 207 2.21 -7.85 -8.57
C LEU A 207 3.20 -8.79 -9.28
N VAL A 208 3.82 -9.71 -8.55
CA VAL A 208 4.85 -10.61 -9.13
C VAL A 208 4.27 -11.78 -9.92
N ASN A 209 2.98 -12.05 -9.78
CA ASN A 209 2.27 -13.11 -10.52
C ASN A 209 1.47 -12.57 -11.73
N ARG A 210 1.66 -11.31 -12.11
CA ARG A 210 1.17 -10.75 -13.37
C ARG A 210 1.98 -11.27 -14.55
#